data_66230fff6374ac6c439d9225d7f070a0
#
_entry.id   66230fff6374ac6c439d9225d7f070a0
#
_cell.length_a   1.000
_cell.length_b   1.000
_cell.length_c   1.000
_cell.angle_alpha   90.00
_cell.angle_beta   90.00
_cell.angle_gamma   90.00
#
_symmetry.space_group_name_H-M   'P 1'
#
loop_
_entity.id
_entity.type
_entity.pdbx_description
1 polymer ?
#
loop_
_entity_poly.entity_id
_entity_poly.type
_entity_poly.pdbx_seq_one_letter_code
_entity_poly.pdbx_strand_id
1 'polypeptide(L)'
;MQAKILYILIISTLLGAEQVFGQSAMPTINPTMSYTDSEGSEQNESTSISESAPLTVNFTSGASNTDGWSAHYEWRFYKQGLRDNPYLVRYEENTSFTFTESGAHLIELWATFVNGTDTVSYKDEYWSSEASPLSVSIYESKLEFPNAFSPNGDGINDVYKAKDGYKSIVEFQATIFNRWGQKLYSWNDPAGGWDGKFNGKNVKQGVYFVLVKARGADGRKFIIKKDVNLLRGYTETQNQNE
;
A
#
# COMPACT_ATOMS: atom_id res chain seq x y z
N MET A 1 -8.15 42.59 -6.73
CA MET A 1 -8.86 43.18 -5.58
C MET A 1 -8.97 42.07 -4.54
N GLN A 2 -8.09 42.06 -3.53
CA GLN A 2 -8.01 41.00 -2.52
C GLN A 2 -9.12 41.24 -1.48
N ALA A 3 -10.02 40.28 -1.32
CA ALA A 3 -10.98 40.27 -0.21
C ALA A 3 -10.26 39.64 1.00
N LYS A 4 -9.86 40.47 1.95
CA LYS A 4 -9.40 40.07 3.27
C LYS A 4 -10.62 39.65 4.07
N ILE A 5 -10.69 38.36 4.49
CA ILE A 5 -11.69 37.93 5.46
C ILE A 5 -11.31 38.52 6.80
N LEU A 6 -12.17 39.43 7.25
CA LEU A 6 -12.01 40.17 8.49
C LEU A 6 -12.64 39.38 9.62
N TYR A 7 -11.82 38.94 10.58
CA TYR A 7 -12.32 38.44 11.87
C TYR A 7 -12.96 39.61 12.63
N ILE A 8 -14.28 39.60 12.75
CA ILE A 8 -14.99 40.60 13.53
C ILE A 8 -14.98 40.19 15.00
N LEU A 9 -14.15 40.88 15.78
CA LEU A 9 -14.21 40.86 17.23
C LEU A 9 -15.33 41.82 17.65
N ILE A 10 -16.51 41.31 18.03
CA ILE A 10 -17.58 42.18 18.58
C ILE A 10 -17.37 42.26 20.10
N ILE A 11 -16.89 43.39 20.56
CA ILE A 11 -16.91 43.77 21.99
C ILE A 11 -18.21 44.55 22.21
N SER A 12 -19.20 43.94 22.86
CA SER A 12 -20.37 44.67 23.40
C SER A 12 -20.31 44.58 24.93
N THR A 13 -20.01 45.71 25.58
CA THR A 13 -20.15 45.85 27.03
C THR A 13 -21.61 46.15 27.37
N LEU A 14 -22.31 45.16 27.94
CA LEU A 14 -23.53 45.41 28.73
C LEU A 14 -23.52 44.49 29.97
N LEU A 15 -23.63 45.10 31.16
CA LEU A 15 -23.74 44.36 32.43
C LEU A 15 -25.07 43.59 32.45
N GLY A 16 -24.96 42.29 32.51
CA GLY A 16 -26.03 41.32 32.75
C GLY A 16 -25.40 39.93 32.81
N ALA A 17 -25.72 39.11 33.80
CA ALA A 17 -25.15 37.84 34.12
C ALA A 17 -24.63 37.06 32.86
N GLU A 18 -23.32 37.07 32.65
CA GLU A 18 -22.70 36.30 31.55
C GLU A 18 -22.90 34.84 31.83
N GLN A 19 -23.88 34.24 31.16
CA GLN A 19 -23.81 32.80 30.82
C GLN A 19 -22.60 32.70 29.89
N VAL A 20 -21.47 32.22 30.39
CA VAL A 20 -20.37 31.78 29.55
C VAL A 20 -20.90 30.57 28.76
N PHE A 21 -21.54 30.83 27.63
CA PHE A 21 -21.71 29.81 26.61
C PHE A 21 -20.29 29.45 26.15
N GLY A 22 -19.78 28.33 26.64
CA GLY A 22 -18.52 27.80 26.14
C GLY A 22 -18.63 27.74 24.61
N GLN A 23 -17.78 28.53 23.94
CA GLN A 23 -17.70 28.53 22.50
C GLN A 23 -17.32 27.10 22.10
N SER A 24 -18.23 26.31 21.53
CA SER A 24 -17.97 24.99 21.03
C SER A 24 -16.79 25.08 20.08
N ALA A 25 -15.75 24.29 20.32
CA ALA A 25 -14.62 24.25 19.40
C ALA A 25 -15.15 23.85 18.01
N MET A 26 -14.67 24.53 16.97
CA MET A 26 -15.06 24.22 15.59
C MET A 26 -14.57 22.84 15.18
N PRO A 27 -15.29 22.11 14.33
CA PRO A 27 -14.83 20.86 13.76
C PRO A 27 -13.47 21.00 13.09
N THR A 28 -12.60 20.02 13.28
CA THR A 28 -11.30 19.94 12.63
C THR A 28 -11.10 18.54 12.00
N ILE A 29 -10.19 18.44 11.05
CA ILE A 29 -9.74 17.17 10.47
C ILE A 29 -8.23 17.03 10.63
N ASN A 30 -7.77 15.79 10.79
CA ASN A 30 -6.35 15.43 10.77
C ASN A 30 -6.18 14.06 10.06
N PRO A 31 -6.32 14.00 8.74
CA PRO A 31 -6.32 12.75 8.03
C PRO A 31 -4.96 12.05 8.10
N THR A 32 -5.00 10.75 8.39
CA THR A 32 -3.83 9.88 8.52
C THR A 32 -4.04 8.58 7.78
N MET A 33 -2.96 7.84 7.58
CA MET A 33 -2.93 6.54 6.93
C MET A 33 -2.33 5.48 7.85
N SER A 34 -2.82 4.24 7.75
CA SER A 34 -2.18 3.07 8.33
C SER A 34 -2.20 1.90 7.34
N TYR A 35 -1.22 1.01 7.45
CA TYR A 35 -1.13 -0.21 6.65
C TYR A 35 -0.40 -1.30 7.42
N THR A 36 -0.55 -2.55 6.98
CA THR A 36 0.23 -3.67 7.50
C THR A 36 1.36 -3.95 6.52
N ASP A 37 2.58 -3.95 6.99
CA ASP A 37 3.76 -4.24 6.18
C ASP A 37 3.89 -5.74 5.84
N SER A 38 4.91 -6.10 5.06
CA SER A 38 5.15 -7.49 4.65
C SER A 38 5.54 -8.42 5.80
N GLU A 39 5.93 -7.87 6.95
CA GLU A 39 6.28 -8.62 8.18
C GLU A 39 5.07 -8.80 9.10
N GLY A 40 3.91 -8.24 8.74
CA GLY A 40 2.68 -8.29 9.50
C GLY A 40 2.58 -7.24 10.61
N SER A 41 3.49 -6.26 10.61
CA SER A 41 3.49 -5.15 11.58
C SER A 41 2.60 -4.01 11.09
N GLU A 42 1.76 -3.49 11.98
CA GLU A 42 0.93 -2.34 11.67
C GLU A 42 1.77 -1.05 11.73
N GLN A 43 1.73 -0.29 10.64
CA GLN A 43 2.38 1.01 10.49
C GLN A 43 1.30 2.09 10.56
N ASN A 44 1.37 2.96 11.57
CA ASN A 44 0.33 3.93 11.88
C ASN A 44 0.78 5.38 11.68
N GLU A 45 -0.20 6.27 11.49
CA GLU A 45 -0.06 7.74 11.53
C GLU A 45 0.90 8.33 10.48
N SER A 46 1.02 7.69 9.32
CA SER A 46 1.84 8.21 8.24
C SER A 46 1.05 9.16 7.34
N THR A 47 1.71 10.20 6.84
CA THR A 47 1.22 11.06 5.76
C THR A 47 1.85 10.72 4.41
N SER A 48 2.88 9.87 4.40
CA SER A 48 3.55 9.40 3.19
C SER A 48 3.99 7.95 3.36
N ILE A 49 3.60 7.09 2.41
CA ILE A 49 3.92 5.67 2.36
C ILE A 49 4.64 5.38 1.05
N SER A 50 5.68 4.51 1.09
CA SER A 50 6.36 4.01 -0.11
C SER A 50 6.53 2.51 0.02
N GLU A 51 5.75 1.72 -0.74
CA GLU A 51 5.67 0.27 -0.59
C GLU A 51 5.42 -0.48 -1.92
N SER A 52 5.48 -1.80 -1.85
CA SER A 52 5.17 -2.69 -2.98
C SER A 52 3.68 -2.94 -3.09
N ALA A 53 3.16 -3.07 -4.32
CA ALA A 53 1.81 -3.55 -4.58
C ALA A 53 1.75 -5.10 -4.48
N PRO A 54 0.56 -5.66 -4.13
CA PRO A 54 -0.65 -4.97 -3.70
C PRO A 54 -0.50 -4.41 -2.28
N LEU A 55 -0.94 -3.17 -2.04
CA LEU A 55 -0.88 -2.53 -0.73
C LEU A 55 -2.27 -2.04 -0.32
N THR A 56 -2.81 -2.56 0.76
CA THR A 56 -4.04 -2.04 1.36
C THR A 56 -3.70 -1.01 2.41
N VAL A 57 -4.26 0.19 2.25
CA VAL A 57 -4.09 1.32 3.17
C VAL A 57 -5.45 1.70 3.73
N ASN A 58 -5.51 1.91 5.04
CA ASN A 58 -6.64 2.47 5.75
C ASN A 58 -6.46 3.97 5.91
N PHE A 59 -7.52 4.73 5.70
CA PHE A 59 -7.54 6.19 5.78
C PHE A 59 -8.50 6.59 6.88
N THR A 60 -8.02 7.41 7.82
CA THR A 60 -8.80 7.91 8.95
C THR A 60 -8.92 9.43 8.84
N SER A 61 -10.12 9.95 9.01
CA SER A 61 -10.39 11.39 8.89
C SER A 61 -9.73 12.22 9.99
N GLY A 62 -9.54 11.62 11.18
CA GLY A 62 -9.10 12.34 12.37
C GLY A 62 -10.02 13.51 12.74
N ALA A 63 -11.31 13.42 12.37
CA ALA A 63 -12.29 14.46 12.66
C ALA A 63 -12.50 14.58 14.17
N SER A 64 -12.55 15.83 14.66
CA SER A 64 -12.79 16.15 16.06
C SER A 64 -13.69 17.36 16.22
N ASN A 65 -14.25 17.56 17.43
CA ASN A 65 -15.20 18.62 17.78
C ASN A 65 -16.46 18.61 16.88
N THR A 66 -16.94 17.42 16.50
CA THR A 66 -18.03 17.25 15.54
C THR A 66 -19.41 17.15 16.21
N ASP A 67 -19.49 17.21 17.53
CA ASP A 67 -20.76 17.10 18.27
C ASP A 67 -21.72 18.22 17.87
N GLY A 68 -22.92 17.83 17.42
CA GLY A 68 -23.95 18.75 16.94
C GLY A 68 -23.78 19.25 15.51
N TRP A 69 -22.75 18.78 14.79
CA TRP A 69 -22.52 19.09 13.38
C TRP A 69 -22.94 17.93 12.48
N SER A 70 -23.55 18.25 11.37
CA SER A 70 -23.75 17.29 10.27
C SER A 70 -22.51 17.29 9.40
N ALA A 71 -21.88 16.12 9.24
CA ALA A 71 -20.64 15.97 8.50
C ALA A 71 -20.87 15.36 7.12
N HIS A 72 -20.14 15.84 6.13
CA HIS A 72 -20.02 15.25 4.80
C HIS A 72 -18.54 15.08 4.48
N TYR A 73 -18.15 13.86 4.17
CA TYR A 73 -16.76 13.48 3.83
C TYR A 73 -16.67 13.07 2.37
N GLU A 74 -15.55 13.42 1.72
CA GLU A 74 -15.25 13.04 0.35
C GLU A 74 -13.75 12.77 0.20
N TRP A 75 -13.34 11.50 0.23
CA TRP A 75 -11.98 11.07 -0.07
C TRP A 75 -11.75 11.05 -1.58
N ARG A 76 -10.77 11.81 -2.06
CA ARG A 76 -10.43 11.96 -3.48
C ARG A 76 -9.06 11.36 -3.73
N PHE A 77 -9.01 10.32 -4.57
CA PHE A 77 -7.79 9.62 -4.97
C PHE A 77 -7.43 10.01 -6.39
N TYR A 78 -6.22 10.52 -6.61
CA TYR A 78 -5.78 10.96 -7.92
C TYR A 78 -4.29 10.67 -8.15
N LYS A 79 -3.84 10.61 -9.40
CA LYS A 79 -2.44 10.52 -9.76
C LYS A 79 -1.80 11.92 -9.73
N GLN A 80 -0.51 11.99 -9.47
CA GLN A 80 0.22 13.25 -9.51
C GLN A 80 -0.03 14.00 -10.82
N GLY A 81 -0.39 15.28 -10.73
CA GLY A 81 -0.75 16.13 -11.86
C GLY A 81 -2.19 15.97 -12.37
N LEU A 82 -3.03 15.11 -11.76
CA LEU A 82 -4.42 14.87 -12.16
C LEU A 82 -5.42 15.16 -11.03
N ARG A 83 -5.16 16.18 -10.23
CA ARG A 83 -5.98 16.54 -9.05
C ARG A 83 -7.46 16.74 -9.37
N ASP A 84 -7.76 17.41 -10.48
CA ASP A 84 -9.13 17.72 -10.91
C ASP A 84 -9.88 16.50 -11.48
N ASN A 85 -9.15 15.39 -11.72
CA ASN A 85 -9.72 14.16 -12.28
C ASN A 85 -9.39 12.94 -11.39
N PRO A 86 -9.99 12.82 -10.20
CA PRO A 86 -9.76 11.70 -9.30
C PRO A 86 -10.25 10.40 -9.96
N TYR A 87 -9.46 9.35 -9.87
CA TYR A 87 -9.84 8.03 -10.39
C TYR A 87 -10.76 7.27 -9.44
N LEU A 88 -10.87 7.73 -8.17
CA LEU A 88 -11.75 7.15 -7.16
C LEU A 88 -12.21 8.25 -6.19
N VAL A 89 -13.48 8.20 -5.81
CA VAL A 89 -14.06 9.02 -4.75
C VAL A 89 -14.81 8.12 -3.76
N ARG A 90 -14.67 8.41 -2.45
CA ARG A 90 -15.34 7.72 -1.36
C ARG A 90 -15.97 8.74 -0.42
N TYR A 91 -17.14 8.39 0.17
CA TYR A 91 -17.92 9.35 0.98
C TYR A 91 -18.03 8.95 2.46
N GLU A 92 -17.37 7.89 2.88
CA GLU A 92 -17.34 7.46 4.27
C GLU A 92 -16.40 8.36 5.10
N GLU A 93 -16.61 8.45 6.39
CA GLU A 93 -15.71 9.16 7.31
C GLU A 93 -14.29 8.56 7.27
N ASN A 94 -14.20 7.24 7.38
CA ASN A 94 -12.96 6.48 7.25
C ASN A 94 -13.13 5.47 6.11
N THR A 95 -12.08 5.24 5.34
CA THR A 95 -12.15 4.37 4.18
C THR A 95 -10.87 3.53 4.03
N SER A 96 -10.88 2.58 3.11
CA SER A 96 -9.69 1.81 2.75
C SER A 96 -9.60 1.60 1.26
N PHE A 97 -8.37 1.45 0.74
CA PHE A 97 -8.13 1.18 -0.66
C PHE A 97 -6.91 0.29 -0.87
N THR A 98 -7.00 -0.65 -1.81
CA THR A 98 -5.87 -1.51 -2.20
C THR A 98 -5.24 -1.00 -3.48
N PHE A 99 -4.03 -0.50 -3.38
CA PHE A 99 -3.24 -0.01 -4.50
C PHE A 99 -2.62 -1.19 -5.26
N THR A 100 -2.93 -1.28 -6.55
CA THR A 100 -2.44 -2.32 -7.47
C THR A 100 -1.70 -1.75 -8.68
N GLU A 101 -1.59 -0.42 -8.77
CA GLU A 101 -0.87 0.29 -9.82
C GLU A 101 0.33 1.03 -9.26
N SER A 102 1.48 0.98 -9.94
CA SER A 102 2.68 1.71 -9.53
C SER A 102 2.57 3.22 -9.78
N GLY A 103 3.47 3.94 -9.12
CA GLY A 103 3.57 5.40 -9.18
C GLY A 103 3.02 6.11 -7.95
N ALA A 104 3.01 7.44 -8.00
CA ALA A 104 2.55 8.28 -6.91
C ALA A 104 1.03 8.50 -6.99
N HIS A 105 0.36 8.17 -5.90
CA HIS A 105 -1.06 8.42 -5.66
C HIS A 105 -1.18 9.47 -4.57
N LEU A 106 -1.99 10.47 -4.80
CA LEU A 106 -2.27 11.53 -3.85
C LEU A 106 -3.72 11.43 -3.40
N ILE A 107 -3.93 11.67 -2.10
CA ILE A 107 -5.24 11.51 -1.48
C ILE A 107 -5.56 12.75 -0.65
N GLU A 108 -6.72 13.34 -0.90
CA GLU A 108 -7.28 14.44 -0.13
C GLU A 108 -8.59 14.02 0.51
N LEU A 109 -8.82 14.45 1.75
CA LEU A 109 -10.12 14.39 2.41
C LEU A 109 -10.79 15.76 2.32
N TRP A 110 -11.81 15.87 1.49
CA TRP A 110 -12.68 17.04 1.52
C TRP A 110 -13.78 16.80 2.55
N ALA A 111 -13.88 17.69 3.53
CA ALA A 111 -14.89 17.60 4.59
C ALA A 111 -15.68 18.89 4.70
N THR A 112 -16.97 18.78 4.99
CA THR A 112 -17.87 19.89 5.28
C THR A 112 -18.71 19.56 6.49
N PHE A 113 -18.72 20.46 7.45
CA PHE A 113 -19.49 20.36 8.69
C PHE A 113 -20.50 21.50 8.73
N VAL A 114 -21.78 21.19 9.05
CA VAL A 114 -22.89 22.15 9.08
C VAL A 114 -23.61 22.05 10.42
N ASN A 115 -23.82 23.21 11.07
CA ASN A 115 -24.63 23.31 12.26
C ASN A 115 -25.52 24.55 12.14
N GLY A 116 -26.80 24.37 11.83
CA GLY A 116 -27.75 25.48 11.54
C GLY A 116 -27.28 26.29 10.33
N THR A 117 -26.88 27.52 10.56
CA THR A 117 -26.34 28.44 9.52
C THR A 117 -24.83 28.39 9.39
N ASP A 118 -24.14 27.76 10.34
CA ASP A 118 -22.68 27.73 10.39
C ASP A 118 -22.15 26.60 9.52
N THR A 119 -21.08 26.88 8.82
CA THR A 119 -20.41 25.89 7.94
C THR A 119 -18.90 25.99 8.10
N VAL A 120 -18.26 24.83 8.32
CA VAL A 120 -16.79 24.67 8.29
C VAL A 120 -16.45 23.75 7.14
N SER A 121 -15.50 24.13 6.30
CA SER A 121 -15.18 23.40 5.07
C SER A 121 -13.68 23.27 4.85
N TYR A 122 -13.24 22.03 4.60
CA TYR A 122 -11.88 21.63 4.26
C TYR A 122 -11.89 21.06 2.84
N LYS A 123 -11.83 21.94 1.83
CA LYS A 123 -11.91 21.58 0.41
C LYS A 123 -10.69 22.09 -0.35
N ASP A 124 -10.92 22.53 -1.59
CA ASP A 124 -9.87 22.95 -2.52
C ASP A 124 -8.90 23.99 -1.94
N GLU A 125 -9.42 25.04 -1.31
CA GLU A 125 -8.59 26.11 -0.74
C GLU A 125 -7.68 25.59 0.38
N TYR A 126 -8.21 24.74 1.27
CA TYR A 126 -7.45 24.12 2.36
C TYR A 126 -6.28 23.27 1.82
N TRP A 127 -6.55 22.41 0.85
CA TRP A 127 -5.54 21.52 0.29
C TRP A 127 -4.56 22.19 -0.67
N SER A 128 -4.88 23.39 -1.16
CA SER A 128 -3.98 24.15 -2.05
C SER A 128 -3.08 25.13 -1.31
N SER A 129 -3.42 25.51 -0.07
CA SER A 129 -2.71 26.57 0.65
C SER A 129 -2.29 26.23 2.08
N GLU A 130 -3.03 25.36 2.78
CA GLU A 130 -2.82 25.08 4.22
C GLU A 130 -2.33 23.68 4.51
N ALA A 131 -2.66 22.69 3.68
CA ALA A 131 -2.30 21.30 3.88
C ALA A 131 -1.65 20.67 2.64
N SER A 132 -0.97 19.56 2.84
CA SER A 132 -0.43 18.73 1.75
C SER A 132 -1.24 17.42 1.66
N PRO A 133 -1.51 16.93 0.45
CA PRO A 133 -2.16 15.64 0.26
C PRO A 133 -1.40 14.49 0.94
N LEU A 134 -2.12 13.49 1.41
CA LEU A 134 -1.53 12.21 1.76
C LEU A 134 -0.93 11.58 0.51
N SER A 135 0.20 10.88 0.63
CA SER A 135 0.92 10.32 -0.51
C SER A 135 1.17 8.82 -0.34
N VAL A 136 0.79 8.04 -1.34
CA VAL A 136 1.12 6.61 -1.43
C VAL A 136 1.90 6.36 -2.73
N SER A 137 3.17 6.02 -2.60
CA SER A 137 4.06 5.70 -3.71
C SER A 137 4.23 4.19 -3.83
N ILE A 138 3.77 3.62 -4.93
CA ILE A 138 3.91 2.19 -5.22
C ILE A 138 5.11 1.97 -6.12
N TYR A 139 6.03 1.11 -5.68
CA TYR A 139 7.25 0.79 -6.43
C TYR A 139 6.94 0.17 -7.80
N GLU A 140 7.87 0.37 -8.74
CA GLU A 140 7.88 -0.39 -10.00
C GLU A 140 8.13 -1.88 -9.73
N SER A 141 7.65 -2.72 -10.65
CA SER A 141 7.78 -4.16 -10.50
C SER A 141 9.20 -4.67 -10.74
N LYS A 142 9.60 -5.64 -9.93
CA LYS A 142 10.85 -6.38 -10.06
C LYS A 142 10.60 -7.85 -9.78
N LEU A 143 11.11 -8.76 -10.64
CA LEU A 143 11.00 -10.20 -10.44
C LEU A 143 12.19 -10.92 -11.07
N GLU A 144 12.92 -11.67 -10.25
CA GLU A 144 14.05 -12.50 -10.67
C GLU A 144 13.98 -13.87 -10.02
N PHE A 145 14.58 -14.87 -10.67
CA PHE A 145 14.69 -16.23 -10.15
C PHE A 145 16.14 -16.72 -10.14
N PRO A 146 16.53 -17.56 -9.16
CA PRO A 146 17.85 -18.17 -9.15
C PRO A 146 18.01 -19.22 -10.26
N ASN A 147 19.26 -19.65 -10.53
CA ASN A 147 19.58 -20.71 -11.50
C ASN A 147 19.64 -22.09 -10.86
N ALA A 148 19.76 -22.16 -9.53
CA ALA A 148 19.90 -23.38 -8.78
C ALA A 148 19.31 -23.23 -7.37
N PHE A 149 19.05 -24.35 -6.72
CA PHE A 149 18.74 -24.44 -5.30
C PHE A 149 19.21 -25.78 -4.74
N SER A 150 19.34 -25.88 -3.41
CA SER A 150 19.92 -27.02 -2.72
C SER A 150 19.03 -27.49 -1.56
N PRO A 151 17.96 -28.25 -1.82
CA PRO A 151 17.04 -28.72 -0.77
C PRO A 151 17.69 -29.87 0.05
N ASN A 152 18.68 -29.48 0.89
CA ASN A 152 19.48 -30.40 1.74
C ASN A 152 19.09 -30.26 3.23
N GLY A 153 18.28 -29.24 3.60
CA GLY A 153 17.80 -28.99 4.95
C GLY A 153 18.74 -28.17 5.84
N ASP A 154 19.69 -27.44 5.24
CA ASP A 154 20.62 -26.56 5.97
C ASP A 154 20.05 -25.14 6.21
N GLY A 155 18.83 -24.85 5.70
CA GLY A 155 18.16 -23.57 5.81
C GLY A 155 18.58 -22.57 4.72
N ILE A 156 19.50 -22.93 3.82
CA ILE A 156 20.00 -22.05 2.76
C ILE A 156 19.60 -22.61 1.40
N ASN A 157 18.87 -21.81 0.61
CA ASN A 157 18.42 -22.20 -0.73
C ASN A 157 17.68 -23.57 -0.81
N ASP A 158 17.02 -23.96 0.28
CA ASP A 158 16.24 -25.21 0.35
C ASP A 158 14.97 -25.17 -0.52
N VAL A 159 14.52 -24.00 -0.87
CA VAL A 159 13.30 -23.77 -1.65
C VAL A 159 13.62 -22.94 -2.90
N TYR A 160 13.22 -23.44 -4.06
CA TYR A 160 13.28 -22.68 -5.31
C TYR A 160 12.14 -21.68 -5.37
N LYS A 161 12.42 -20.42 -5.20
CA LYS A 161 11.46 -19.30 -5.19
C LYS A 161 12.00 -18.07 -5.92
N ALA A 162 11.20 -17.03 -6.03
CA ALA A 162 11.70 -15.73 -6.48
C ALA A 162 12.85 -15.28 -5.57
N LYS A 163 13.83 -14.55 -6.14
CA LYS A 163 14.90 -13.94 -5.34
C LYS A 163 14.30 -12.88 -4.43
N ASP A 164 14.89 -12.73 -3.25
CA ASP A 164 14.53 -11.67 -2.32
C ASP A 164 14.65 -10.28 -2.99
N GLY A 165 13.79 -9.34 -2.59
CA GLY A 165 13.71 -8.01 -3.20
C GLY A 165 12.88 -7.95 -4.49
N TYR A 166 12.04 -8.97 -4.78
CA TYR A 166 10.94 -8.79 -5.74
C TYR A 166 10.00 -7.69 -5.23
N LYS A 167 9.38 -6.95 -6.15
CA LYS A 167 8.52 -5.80 -5.82
C LYS A 167 7.30 -5.75 -6.72
N SER A 168 6.18 -5.30 -6.16
CA SER A 168 4.96 -4.90 -6.88
C SER A 168 4.50 -5.92 -7.93
N ILE A 169 4.44 -7.20 -7.54
CA ILE A 169 3.89 -8.29 -8.36
C ILE A 169 2.44 -8.51 -7.97
N VAL A 170 1.51 -8.20 -8.87
CA VAL A 170 0.06 -8.22 -8.63
C VAL A 170 -0.63 -9.50 -9.15
N GLU A 171 0.00 -10.18 -10.10
CA GLU A 171 -0.40 -11.50 -10.56
C GLU A 171 0.83 -12.37 -10.68
N PHE A 172 0.72 -13.62 -10.23
CA PHE A 172 1.86 -14.54 -10.26
C PHE A 172 1.40 -15.99 -10.42
N GLN A 173 2.10 -16.71 -11.27
CA GLN A 173 2.03 -18.17 -11.38
C GLN A 173 3.36 -18.72 -11.81
N ALA A 174 3.87 -19.70 -11.07
CA ALA A 174 5.06 -20.46 -11.46
C ALA A 174 4.75 -21.95 -11.52
N THR A 175 5.44 -22.66 -12.43
CA THR A 175 5.26 -24.10 -12.64
C THR A 175 6.61 -24.74 -12.92
N ILE A 176 6.88 -25.87 -12.26
CA ILE A 176 8.06 -26.71 -12.48
C ILE A 176 7.69 -27.90 -13.35
N PHE A 177 8.57 -28.21 -14.28
CA PHE A 177 8.48 -29.35 -15.18
C PHE A 177 9.77 -30.18 -15.11
N ASN A 178 9.64 -31.48 -15.32
CA ASN A 178 10.79 -32.36 -15.58
C ASN A 178 11.19 -32.28 -17.08
N ARG A 179 12.29 -32.97 -17.46
CA ARG A 179 12.82 -33.02 -18.83
C ARG A 179 11.84 -33.56 -19.89
N TRP A 180 10.80 -34.27 -19.47
CA TRP A 180 9.77 -34.83 -20.37
C TRP A 180 8.54 -33.93 -20.47
N GLY A 181 8.57 -32.73 -19.88
CA GLY A 181 7.44 -31.81 -19.90
C GLY A 181 6.35 -32.14 -18.89
N GLN A 182 6.54 -33.14 -18.02
CA GLN A 182 5.57 -33.42 -16.96
C GLN A 182 5.62 -32.32 -15.90
N LYS A 183 4.46 -31.77 -15.58
CA LYS A 183 4.29 -30.81 -14.46
C LYS A 183 4.51 -31.54 -13.13
N LEU A 184 5.40 -31.00 -12.32
CA LEU A 184 5.72 -31.51 -10.98
C LEU A 184 5.09 -30.67 -9.88
N TYR A 185 5.14 -29.34 -10.01
CA TYR A 185 4.68 -28.43 -8.97
C TYR A 185 4.19 -27.12 -9.57
N SER A 186 3.32 -26.40 -8.90
CA SER A 186 3.01 -25.00 -9.22
C SER A 186 2.54 -24.24 -7.98
N TRP A 187 2.82 -22.93 -8.00
CA TRP A 187 2.43 -22.01 -6.94
C TRP A 187 2.06 -20.64 -7.54
N ASN A 188 1.35 -19.82 -6.78
CA ASN A 188 0.79 -18.54 -7.21
C ASN A 188 1.13 -17.35 -6.30
N ASP A 189 2.14 -17.49 -5.45
CA ASP A 189 2.66 -16.44 -4.59
C ASP A 189 4.18 -16.32 -4.81
N PRO A 190 4.74 -15.14 -5.13
CA PRO A 190 6.18 -14.97 -5.29
C PRO A 190 7.00 -15.41 -4.07
N ALA A 191 6.45 -15.26 -2.85
CA ALA A 191 7.08 -15.72 -1.61
C ALA A 191 7.10 -17.24 -1.46
N GLY A 192 6.15 -17.93 -2.09
CA GLY A 192 6.11 -19.38 -2.15
C GLY A 192 7.18 -19.98 -3.04
N GLY A 193 7.31 -21.32 -3.04
CA GLY A 193 8.32 -21.99 -3.86
C GLY A 193 8.22 -23.50 -3.83
N TRP A 194 9.14 -24.16 -4.55
CA TRP A 194 9.22 -25.60 -4.68
C TRP A 194 10.39 -26.17 -3.83
N ASP A 195 10.09 -27.14 -2.98
CA ASP A 195 11.02 -27.82 -2.07
C ASP A 195 11.77 -29.03 -2.70
N GLY A 196 11.66 -29.20 -4.00
CA GLY A 196 12.29 -30.33 -4.69
C GLY A 196 11.56 -31.66 -4.50
N LYS A 197 10.26 -31.65 -4.17
CA LYS A 197 9.44 -32.87 -4.06
C LYS A 197 8.37 -32.93 -5.15
N PHE A 198 7.97 -34.19 -5.45
CA PHE A 198 6.82 -34.53 -6.26
C PHE A 198 6.01 -35.62 -5.55
N ASN A 199 4.72 -35.35 -5.28
CA ASN A 199 3.85 -36.25 -4.51
C ASN A 199 4.46 -36.66 -3.15
N GLY A 200 5.07 -35.72 -2.43
CA GLY A 200 5.67 -35.92 -1.12
C GLY A 200 7.03 -36.63 -1.14
N LYS A 201 7.53 -37.05 -2.30
CA LYS A 201 8.83 -37.74 -2.44
C LYS A 201 9.86 -36.83 -3.07
N ASN A 202 11.09 -36.89 -2.58
CA ASN A 202 12.23 -36.19 -3.16
C ASN A 202 12.43 -36.58 -4.63
N VAL A 203 12.51 -35.60 -5.52
CA VAL A 203 12.94 -35.88 -6.90
C VAL A 203 14.46 -35.97 -6.98
N LYS A 204 14.97 -36.60 -8.03
CA LYS A 204 16.42 -36.77 -8.24
C LYS A 204 17.12 -35.46 -8.47
N GLN A 205 18.37 -35.35 -8.05
CA GLN A 205 19.24 -34.24 -8.44
C GLN A 205 19.34 -34.13 -9.96
N GLY A 206 19.38 -32.90 -10.49
CA GLY A 206 19.48 -32.66 -11.92
C GLY A 206 18.79 -31.38 -12.37
N VAL A 207 18.56 -31.29 -13.67
CA VAL A 207 17.96 -30.12 -14.31
C VAL A 207 16.45 -30.28 -14.44
N TYR A 208 15.73 -29.24 -14.02
CA TYR A 208 14.29 -29.05 -14.14
C TYR A 208 14.02 -27.76 -14.92
N PHE A 209 12.78 -27.50 -15.28
CA PHE A 209 12.41 -26.33 -16.04
C PHE A 209 11.36 -25.55 -15.27
N VAL A 210 11.50 -24.23 -15.22
CA VAL A 210 10.51 -23.34 -14.64
C VAL A 210 9.86 -22.47 -15.72
N LEU A 211 8.55 -22.34 -15.65
CA LEU A 211 7.77 -21.35 -16.36
C LEU A 211 7.11 -20.44 -15.34
N VAL A 212 7.46 -19.14 -15.35
CA VAL A 212 6.81 -18.12 -14.56
C VAL A 212 6.02 -17.21 -15.48
N LYS A 213 4.79 -16.92 -15.11
CA LYS A 213 3.93 -15.90 -15.70
C LYS A 213 3.52 -14.95 -14.59
N ALA A 214 3.84 -13.67 -14.72
CA ALA A 214 3.51 -12.68 -13.72
C ALA A 214 3.18 -11.32 -14.38
N ARG A 215 2.47 -10.47 -13.64
CA ARG A 215 2.23 -9.08 -14.01
C ARG A 215 2.62 -8.17 -12.86
N GLY A 216 3.34 -7.11 -13.19
CA GLY A 216 3.70 -6.05 -12.29
C GLY A 216 2.62 -4.98 -12.17
N ALA A 217 2.65 -4.21 -11.10
CA ALA A 217 1.79 -3.05 -10.87
C ALA A 217 2.00 -1.93 -11.91
N ASP A 218 3.16 -1.89 -12.55
CA ASP A 218 3.50 -1.01 -13.67
C ASP A 218 3.02 -1.54 -15.04
N GLY A 219 2.24 -2.63 -15.04
CA GLY A 219 1.75 -3.29 -16.24
C GLY A 219 2.76 -4.20 -16.92
N ARG A 220 4.02 -4.28 -16.45
CA ARG A 220 5.07 -5.13 -16.99
C ARG A 220 4.66 -6.60 -16.90
N LYS A 221 4.80 -7.32 -18.02
CA LYS A 221 4.57 -8.77 -18.08
C LYS A 221 5.90 -9.50 -17.95
N PHE A 222 5.96 -10.46 -17.04
CA PHE A 222 7.09 -11.35 -16.86
C PHE A 222 6.73 -12.73 -17.40
N ILE A 223 7.48 -13.19 -18.40
CA ILE A 223 7.41 -14.58 -18.90
C ILE A 223 8.81 -15.14 -18.81
N ILE A 224 9.10 -15.79 -17.68
CA ILE A 224 10.42 -16.37 -17.40
C ILE A 224 10.37 -17.86 -17.72
N LYS A 225 11.22 -18.28 -18.65
CA LYS A 225 11.43 -19.70 -19.04
C LYS A 225 12.89 -19.98 -18.85
N LYS A 226 13.24 -20.82 -17.92
CA LYS A 226 14.65 -21.20 -17.67
C LYS A 226 14.75 -22.58 -17.06
N ASP A 227 15.93 -23.16 -17.18
CA ASP A 227 16.36 -24.32 -16.42
C ASP A 227 16.71 -23.94 -14.99
N VAL A 228 16.53 -24.89 -14.11
CA VAL A 228 16.88 -24.78 -12.69
C VAL A 228 17.60 -26.06 -12.26
N ASN A 229 18.78 -25.88 -11.66
CA ASN A 229 19.59 -27.00 -11.15
C ASN A 229 19.18 -27.31 -9.71
N LEU A 230 18.76 -28.55 -9.47
CA LEU A 230 18.52 -29.08 -8.13
C LEU A 230 19.78 -29.84 -7.65
N LEU A 231 20.42 -29.39 -6.57
CA LEU A 231 21.72 -29.79 -6.08
C LEU A 231 21.63 -30.30 -4.63
N ARG A 232 21.28 -31.55 -4.39
CA ARG A 232 21.07 -32.10 -3.03
C ARG A 232 22.34 -32.32 -2.22
N GLY A 233 23.45 -32.48 -2.88
CA GLY A 233 24.75 -32.73 -2.23
C GLY A 233 25.60 -31.48 -2.02
N TYR A 234 25.05 -30.30 -2.33
CA TYR A 234 25.78 -29.04 -2.21
C TYR A 234 25.51 -28.43 -0.84
N THR A 235 26.54 -28.16 -0.05
CA THR A 235 26.49 -27.40 1.20
C THR A 235 27.22 -26.10 0.97
N GLU A 236 26.55 -24.97 1.13
CA GLU A 236 27.23 -23.67 1.14
C GLU A 236 28.06 -23.55 2.43
N THR A 237 29.38 -23.56 2.31
CA THR A 237 30.26 -23.18 3.40
C THR A 237 30.11 -21.67 3.58
N GLN A 238 29.58 -21.23 4.71
CA GLN A 238 29.61 -19.81 5.08
C GLN A 238 31.08 -19.39 5.15
N ASN A 239 31.56 -18.66 4.17
CA ASN A 239 32.81 -17.91 4.31
C ASN A 239 32.56 -16.82 5.34
N GLN A 240 32.81 -17.14 6.61
CA GLN A 240 33.12 -16.14 7.63
C GLN A 240 34.49 -15.59 7.25
N ASN A 241 34.53 -14.58 6.41
CA ASN A 241 35.70 -13.76 6.26
C ASN A 241 35.60 -12.64 7.30
N GLU A 242 36.62 -12.64 8.15
CA GLU A 242 37.04 -11.71 9.18
C GLU A 242 36.89 -10.22 8.83
#